data_62b1009cdb87b7a5b2a94b3cbab5d5a0
#
_entry.id   62b1009cdb87b7a5b2a94b3cbab5d5a0
#
_cell.length_a   1.000
_cell.length_b   1.000
_cell.length_c   1.000
_cell.angle_alpha   90.00
_cell.angle_beta   90.00
_cell.angle_gamma   90.00
#
_symmetry.space_group_name_H-M   'P 1'
#
loop_
_entity.id
_entity.type
_entity.pdbx_description
1 polymer ?
#
loop_
_entity_poly.entity_id
_entity_poly.type
_entity_poly.pdbx_seq_one_letter_code
_entity_poly.pdbx_strand_id
1 'polypeptide(L)'
;MFSSFLKKINKILKYLLISTGFLTILSLIIILFYGDTSHMRRNVIVDTLSGMFGIGNKYEAFIANTPEKFFKAYYLGAINSFKKHNIPQLEILINFKNLKILEAQRNKETDNNLPLYAKAKIKITDNKKTNLVKVKIRSKGDREMHKIDMNQMSYKIDVRGDDYVFGMEEMSIQKPITRNYGWELLFHEVAKKENLLNLKIIPINLLRNSEKLGIFIIEEGFSKELIEKQGRKNGPIIGIEETLNQTFPLLTYDYYSEKKWSSENPDIYRISKENLELLKKNFDNEGYRISDYFDIDIWAKYFAIIDLLKAYHAAIPKSVKLYFNPSTGLYEPVAFDGHIGSGYDEFIFLDFYKKNE
;
A
#
# COMPACT_ATOMS: atom_id res chain seq x y z
N MET A 1 52.29 -37.19 15.20
CA MET A 1 50.94 -37.83 15.05
C MET A 1 49.81 -36.79 15.02
N PHE A 2 49.72 -35.84 15.95
CA PHE A 2 48.66 -34.79 16.02
C PHE A 2 48.61 -33.86 14.78
N SER A 3 49.74 -33.43 14.24
CA SER A 3 49.82 -32.58 13.03
C SER A 3 49.28 -33.26 11.76
N SER A 4 49.49 -34.58 11.62
CA SER A 4 48.97 -35.34 10.50
C SER A 4 47.44 -35.54 10.62
N PHE A 5 46.91 -35.66 11.82
CA PHE A 5 45.48 -35.76 12.11
C PHE A 5 44.74 -34.47 11.78
N LEU A 6 45.27 -33.30 12.18
CA LEU A 6 44.71 -31.98 11.84
C LEU A 6 44.69 -31.70 10.33
N LYS A 7 45.75 -32.12 9.59
CA LYS A 7 45.76 -32.02 8.13
C LYS A 7 44.68 -32.86 7.46
N LYS A 8 44.41 -34.05 7.98
CA LYS A 8 43.31 -34.93 7.51
C LYS A 8 41.93 -34.33 7.77
N ILE A 9 41.70 -33.75 8.95
CA ILE A 9 40.44 -33.07 9.29
C ILE A 9 40.21 -31.84 8.39
N ASN A 10 41.19 -30.98 8.18
CA ASN A 10 41.11 -29.86 7.31
C ASN A 10 40.82 -30.24 5.84
N LYS A 11 41.37 -31.38 5.40
CA LYS A 11 41.08 -31.91 4.08
C LYS A 11 39.64 -32.40 3.93
N ILE A 12 39.11 -33.08 4.97
CA ILE A 12 37.71 -33.54 5.01
C ILE A 12 36.74 -32.36 5.07
N LEU A 13 37.00 -31.33 5.90
CA LEU A 13 36.22 -30.12 6.01
C LEU A 13 36.19 -29.34 4.68
N LYS A 14 37.33 -29.28 3.97
CA LYS A 14 37.40 -28.64 2.66
C LYS A 14 36.57 -29.39 1.60
N TYR A 15 36.55 -30.70 1.59
CA TYR A 15 35.70 -31.49 0.68
C TYR A 15 34.22 -31.41 1.07
N LEU A 16 33.88 -31.37 2.34
CA LEU A 16 32.51 -31.12 2.82
C LEU A 16 32.01 -29.73 2.37
N LEU A 17 32.81 -28.67 2.51
CA LEU A 17 32.46 -27.32 2.07
C LEU A 17 32.30 -27.23 0.54
N ILE A 18 33.16 -27.91 -0.24
CA ILE A 18 33.05 -27.97 -1.69
C ILE A 18 31.80 -28.77 -2.13
N SER A 19 31.50 -29.89 -1.47
CA SER A 19 30.31 -30.68 -1.81
C SER A 19 29.02 -30.03 -1.41
N THR A 20 28.95 -29.31 -0.27
CA THR A 20 27.80 -28.52 0.11
C THR A 20 27.61 -27.32 -0.81
N GLY A 21 28.69 -26.65 -1.21
CA GLY A 21 28.65 -25.57 -2.21
C GLY A 21 28.17 -26.06 -3.58
N PHE A 22 28.64 -27.24 -4.02
CA PHE A 22 28.17 -27.85 -5.27
C PHE A 22 26.71 -28.28 -5.22
N LEU A 23 26.24 -28.87 -4.10
CA LEU A 23 24.84 -29.24 -3.90
C LEU A 23 23.92 -28.04 -3.85
N THR A 24 24.35 -26.93 -3.23
CA THR A 24 23.57 -25.66 -3.25
C THR A 24 23.52 -25.05 -4.64
N ILE A 25 24.61 -25.06 -5.41
CA ILE A 25 24.60 -24.59 -6.79
C ILE A 25 23.73 -25.49 -7.68
N LEU A 26 23.82 -26.80 -7.53
CA LEU A 26 23.02 -27.77 -8.28
C LEU A 26 21.50 -27.61 -7.94
N SER A 27 21.15 -27.43 -6.69
CA SER A 27 19.76 -27.17 -6.27
C SER A 27 19.25 -25.83 -6.81
N LEU A 28 20.10 -24.80 -6.86
CA LEU A 28 19.80 -23.51 -7.48
C LEU A 28 19.58 -23.63 -9.00
N ILE A 29 20.39 -24.43 -9.68
CA ILE A 29 20.26 -24.71 -11.12
C ILE A 29 18.96 -25.48 -11.38
N ILE A 30 18.64 -26.48 -10.57
CA ILE A 30 17.40 -27.25 -10.68
C ILE A 30 16.17 -26.34 -10.44
N ILE A 31 16.22 -25.44 -9.47
CA ILE A 31 15.17 -24.46 -9.20
C ILE A 31 15.02 -23.47 -10.37
N LEU A 32 16.11 -22.99 -10.95
CA LEU A 32 16.10 -22.06 -12.08
C LEU A 32 15.56 -22.67 -13.39
N PHE A 33 15.89 -23.93 -13.67
CA PHE A 33 15.51 -24.58 -14.93
C PHE A 33 14.20 -25.36 -14.85
N TYR A 34 13.75 -25.76 -13.67
CA TYR A 34 12.55 -26.59 -13.47
C TYR A 34 11.47 -25.93 -12.63
N GLY A 35 11.69 -24.71 -12.16
CA GLY A 35 10.76 -23.99 -11.28
C GLY A 35 9.41 -23.60 -11.93
N ASP A 36 9.34 -23.68 -13.26
CA ASP A 36 8.18 -23.18 -14.03
C ASP A 36 7.18 -24.27 -14.45
N THR A 37 7.37 -25.51 -14.04
CA THR A 37 6.50 -26.60 -14.46
C THR A 37 5.80 -27.29 -13.30
N SER A 38 4.56 -26.90 -13.06
CA SER A 38 3.49 -27.51 -12.27
C SER A 38 3.51 -27.30 -10.73
N HIS A 39 2.36 -26.88 -10.22
CA HIS A 39 2.01 -26.75 -8.79
C HIS A 39 2.42 -27.97 -7.93
N MET A 40 2.43 -29.16 -8.50
CA MET A 40 2.71 -30.40 -7.80
C MET A 40 4.19 -30.57 -7.39
N ARG A 41 5.14 -30.11 -8.24
CA ARG A 41 6.58 -30.17 -7.93
C ARG A 41 7.02 -29.10 -6.96
N ARG A 42 6.37 -27.96 -7.00
CA ARG A 42 6.59 -26.85 -6.09
C ARG A 42 6.26 -27.23 -4.64
N ASN A 43 5.12 -27.92 -4.43
CA ASN A 43 4.69 -28.35 -3.11
C ASN A 43 5.64 -29.39 -2.52
N VAL A 44 6.15 -30.33 -3.32
CA VAL A 44 7.11 -31.37 -2.85
C VAL A 44 8.43 -30.73 -2.35
N ILE A 45 8.95 -29.70 -3.05
CA ILE A 45 10.19 -29.01 -2.62
C ILE A 45 9.93 -28.20 -1.34
N VAL A 46 8.80 -27.51 -1.25
CA VAL A 46 8.42 -26.72 -0.08
C VAL A 46 8.20 -27.63 1.13
N ASP A 47 7.46 -28.73 0.96
CA ASP A 47 7.18 -29.69 2.04
C ASP A 47 8.46 -30.38 2.53
N THR A 48 9.38 -30.70 1.60
CA THR A 48 10.68 -31.32 1.94
C THR A 48 11.55 -30.34 2.72
N LEU A 49 11.62 -29.06 2.30
CA LEU A 49 12.41 -28.03 3.00
C LEU A 49 11.79 -27.63 4.33
N SER A 50 10.47 -27.54 4.43
CA SER A 50 9.78 -27.25 5.69
C SER A 50 9.94 -28.38 6.69
N GLY A 51 9.90 -29.65 6.23
CA GLY A 51 10.18 -30.82 7.06
C GLY A 51 11.63 -30.90 7.55
N MET A 52 12.61 -30.53 6.71
CA MET A 52 14.04 -30.56 7.06
C MET A 52 14.45 -29.44 8.02
N PHE A 53 13.83 -28.27 7.95
CA PHE A 53 14.24 -27.09 8.71
C PHE A 53 13.27 -26.68 9.82
N GLY A 54 12.17 -27.44 10.03
CA GLY A 54 11.19 -27.16 11.09
C GLY A 54 10.48 -25.81 10.94
N ILE A 55 10.42 -25.28 9.72
CA ILE A 55 9.86 -23.96 9.43
C ILE A 55 8.35 -24.11 9.23
N GLY A 56 7.58 -23.69 10.22
CA GLY A 56 6.12 -23.80 10.17
C GLY A 56 5.45 -22.86 9.14
N ASN A 57 4.18 -23.14 8.84
CA ASN A 57 3.32 -22.59 7.77
C ASN A 57 3.36 -21.07 7.50
N LYS A 58 3.88 -20.26 8.41
CA LYS A 58 4.00 -18.79 8.20
C LYS A 58 5.08 -18.40 7.19
N TYR A 59 6.06 -19.26 6.96
CA TYR A 59 7.13 -19.04 5.99
C TYR A 59 6.90 -19.75 4.65
N GLU A 60 5.96 -20.68 4.59
CA GLU A 60 5.62 -21.43 3.38
C GLU A 60 5.13 -20.49 2.27
N ALA A 61 4.28 -19.53 2.60
CA ALA A 61 3.82 -18.52 1.65
C ALA A 61 4.97 -17.61 1.15
N PHE A 62 5.99 -17.39 1.97
CA PHE A 62 7.16 -16.58 1.60
C PHE A 62 8.12 -17.36 0.69
N ILE A 63 8.38 -18.62 0.97
CA ILE A 63 9.31 -19.46 0.19
C ILE A 63 8.66 -19.97 -1.09
N ALA A 64 7.38 -20.34 -1.07
CA ALA A 64 6.66 -20.91 -2.21
C ALA A 64 6.49 -19.97 -3.41
N ASN A 65 6.60 -18.67 -3.21
CA ASN A 65 6.43 -17.67 -4.28
C ASN A 65 7.75 -17.11 -4.84
N THR A 66 8.97 -17.68 -4.56
CA THR A 66 10.09 -16.78 -4.56
C THR A 66 11.49 -17.20 -5.01
N PRO A 67 11.85 -18.28 -5.64
CA PRO A 67 13.25 -18.40 -6.09
C PRO A 67 13.60 -17.32 -7.12
N GLU A 68 12.80 -17.12 -8.14
CA GLU A 68 13.05 -16.13 -9.19
C GLU A 68 12.89 -14.70 -8.68
N LYS A 69 11.83 -14.44 -7.90
CA LYS A 69 11.57 -13.12 -7.31
C LYS A 69 12.61 -12.77 -6.25
N PHE A 70 13.05 -13.74 -5.44
CA PHE A 70 14.09 -13.54 -4.44
C PHE A 70 15.43 -13.22 -5.10
N PHE A 71 15.84 -13.97 -6.13
CA PHE A 71 17.07 -13.69 -6.88
C PHE A 71 16.99 -12.35 -7.59
N LYS A 72 15.88 -12.04 -8.23
CA LYS A 72 15.67 -10.75 -8.90
C LYS A 72 15.64 -9.60 -7.91
N ALA A 73 14.97 -9.75 -6.76
CA ALA A 73 14.96 -8.76 -5.69
C ALA A 73 16.34 -8.61 -5.05
N TYR A 74 17.07 -9.70 -4.82
CA TYR A 74 18.42 -9.66 -4.26
C TYR A 74 19.42 -9.03 -5.24
N TYR A 75 19.35 -9.41 -6.51
CA TYR A 75 20.16 -8.83 -7.59
C TYR A 75 19.86 -7.34 -7.80
N LEU A 76 18.59 -6.97 -7.90
CA LEU A 76 18.16 -5.57 -7.99
C LEU A 76 18.49 -4.81 -6.71
N GLY A 77 18.33 -5.42 -5.54
CA GLY A 77 18.72 -4.85 -4.26
C GLY A 77 20.22 -4.60 -4.18
N ALA A 78 21.06 -5.55 -4.62
CA ALA A 78 22.51 -5.40 -4.69
C ALA A 78 22.91 -4.28 -5.65
N ILE A 79 22.37 -4.25 -6.89
CA ILE A 79 22.64 -3.16 -7.84
C ILE A 79 22.18 -1.81 -7.30
N ASN A 80 21.00 -1.75 -6.68
CA ASN A 80 20.47 -0.52 -6.14
C ASN A 80 21.21 -0.05 -4.88
N SER A 81 21.83 -0.94 -4.11
CA SER A 81 22.64 -0.54 -2.95
C SER A 81 23.89 0.27 -3.35
N PHE A 82 24.36 0.13 -4.59
CA PHE A 82 25.44 0.96 -5.14
C PHE A 82 24.96 2.29 -5.71
N LYS A 83 23.65 2.49 -5.88
CA LYS A 83 23.09 3.78 -6.31
C LYS A 83 22.82 4.65 -5.08
N LYS A 84 23.32 5.90 -5.09
CA LYS A 84 22.93 6.90 -4.10
C LYS A 84 21.45 7.25 -4.31
N HIS A 85 20.58 6.74 -3.44
CA HIS A 85 19.19 7.15 -3.40
C HIS A 85 19.04 8.30 -2.41
N ASN A 86 18.65 9.47 -2.89
CA ASN A 86 18.26 10.59 -2.04
C ASN A 86 16.83 10.38 -1.53
N ILE A 87 16.68 9.54 -0.50
CA ILE A 87 15.41 9.41 0.21
C ILE A 87 15.28 10.62 1.14
N PRO A 88 14.23 11.46 0.98
CA PRO A 88 14.07 12.65 1.81
C PRO A 88 13.93 12.29 3.28
N GLN A 89 14.43 13.18 4.14
CA GLN A 89 14.31 13.04 5.57
C GLN A 89 13.14 13.87 6.10
N LEU A 90 12.29 13.23 6.90
CA LEU A 90 11.21 13.88 7.61
C LEU A 90 11.34 13.60 9.10
N GLU A 91 11.23 14.64 9.91
CA GLU A 91 11.28 14.53 11.37
C GLU A 91 9.98 15.01 12.00
N ILE A 92 9.36 14.16 12.82
CA ILE A 92 8.21 14.53 13.67
C ILE A 92 8.76 15.06 14.99
N LEU A 93 8.49 16.33 15.27
CA LEU A 93 8.79 16.99 16.53
C LEU A 93 7.51 17.04 17.39
N ILE A 94 7.49 16.28 18.47
CA ILE A 94 6.32 16.11 19.33
C ILE A 94 6.75 16.17 20.79
N ASN A 95 6.06 16.98 21.61
CA ASN A 95 6.35 17.05 23.03
C ASN A 95 5.81 15.82 23.77
N PHE A 96 6.31 15.60 25.00
CA PHE A 96 5.97 14.44 25.80
C PHE A 96 4.46 14.28 26.05
N LYS A 97 3.75 15.37 26.37
CA LYS A 97 2.29 15.35 26.59
C LYS A 97 1.54 14.82 25.36
N ASN A 98 1.89 15.31 24.17
CA ASN A 98 1.25 14.89 22.92
C ASN A 98 1.70 13.47 22.51
N LEU A 99 2.92 13.06 22.84
CA LEU A 99 3.39 11.69 22.62
C LEU A 99 2.57 10.67 23.43
N LYS A 100 2.21 11.01 24.69
CA LYS A 100 1.33 10.19 25.54
C LYS A 100 -0.07 10.02 24.94
N ILE A 101 -0.61 11.02 24.24
CA ILE A 101 -1.88 10.89 23.52
C ILE A 101 -1.75 9.81 22.41
N LEU A 102 -0.66 9.83 21.64
CA LEU A 102 -0.43 8.81 20.61
C LEU A 102 -0.25 7.41 21.20
N GLU A 103 0.41 7.30 22.34
CA GLU A 103 0.62 6.04 23.06
C GLU A 103 -0.73 5.45 23.53
N ALA A 104 -1.58 6.28 24.14
CA ALA A 104 -2.93 5.88 24.56
C ALA A 104 -3.79 5.45 23.35
N GLN A 105 -3.76 6.20 22.24
CA GLN A 105 -4.44 5.81 21.00
C GLN A 105 -3.95 4.48 20.45
N ARG A 106 -2.64 4.22 20.51
CA ARG A 106 -2.07 2.94 20.10
C ARG A 106 -2.59 1.79 20.95
N ASN A 107 -2.64 1.99 22.26
CA ASN A 107 -3.08 0.98 23.22
C ASN A 107 -4.61 0.78 23.21
N LYS A 108 -5.35 1.53 22.38
CA LYS A 108 -6.82 1.53 22.35
C LYS A 108 -7.44 1.85 23.74
N GLU A 109 -6.76 2.68 24.50
CA GLU A 109 -7.30 3.18 25.75
C GLU A 109 -8.54 4.01 25.43
N THR A 110 -9.70 3.53 25.89
CA THR A 110 -11.00 4.19 25.71
C THR A 110 -11.20 5.22 26.80
N ASP A 111 -10.50 6.33 26.70
CA ASP A 111 -10.83 7.53 27.49
C ASP A 111 -11.57 8.52 26.58
N ASN A 112 -12.84 8.75 26.85
CA ASN A 112 -13.66 9.72 26.12
C ASN A 112 -13.11 11.15 26.17
N ASN A 113 -12.17 11.45 27.07
CA ASN A 113 -11.47 12.73 27.19
C ASN A 113 -10.18 12.81 26.36
N LEU A 114 -9.73 11.72 25.73
CA LEU A 114 -8.54 11.73 24.91
C LEU A 114 -8.80 12.53 23.61
N PRO A 115 -7.97 13.55 23.31
CA PRO A 115 -8.10 14.28 22.05
C PRO A 115 -7.91 13.33 20.88
N LEU A 116 -8.77 13.43 19.86
CA LEU A 116 -8.65 12.68 18.63
C LEU A 116 -7.29 12.92 17.93
N TYR A 117 -6.73 14.12 18.08
CA TYR A 117 -5.45 14.51 17.50
C TYR A 117 -4.50 15.10 18.56
N ALA A 118 -3.25 14.70 18.50
CA ALA A 118 -2.13 15.37 19.16
C ALA A 118 -1.58 16.50 18.29
N LYS A 119 -0.89 17.47 18.89
CA LYS A 119 -0.20 18.56 18.18
C LYS A 119 1.27 18.19 17.99
N ALA A 120 1.79 18.38 16.77
CA ALA A 120 3.19 18.16 16.43
C ALA A 120 3.67 19.20 15.41
N LYS A 121 4.95 19.14 15.10
CA LYS A 121 5.54 19.86 13.95
C LYS A 121 6.28 18.85 13.08
N ILE A 122 6.25 19.05 11.78
CA ILE A 122 7.07 18.30 10.83
C ILE A 122 8.22 19.19 10.38
N LYS A 123 9.41 18.64 10.46
CA LYS A 123 10.62 19.25 9.92
C LYS A 123 11.04 18.46 8.68
N ILE A 124 11.05 19.14 7.54
CA ILE A 124 11.52 18.60 6.27
C ILE A 124 12.89 19.19 6.01
N THR A 125 13.86 18.32 5.71
CA THR A 125 15.20 18.76 5.30
C THR A 125 15.41 18.36 3.85
N ASP A 126 15.39 19.34 2.95
CA ASP A 126 15.67 19.17 1.54
C ASP A 126 16.76 20.18 1.11
N ASN A 127 17.83 19.67 0.50
CA ASN A 127 18.92 20.48 -0.09
C ASN A 127 19.39 21.66 0.79
N LYS A 128 19.56 21.43 2.12
CA LYS A 128 19.96 22.43 3.14
C LYS A 128 18.89 23.45 3.55
N LYS A 129 17.70 23.43 2.96
CA LYS A 129 16.56 24.20 3.48
C LYS A 129 15.78 23.36 4.46
N THR A 130 15.49 23.96 5.61
CA THR A 130 14.67 23.31 6.65
C THR A 130 13.35 24.07 6.77
N ASN A 131 12.26 23.39 6.49
CA ASN A 131 10.91 23.91 6.71
C ASN A 131 10.29 23.25 7.93
N LEU A 132 9.62 24.04 8.74
CA LEU A 132 8.95 23.58 9.97
C LEU A 132 7.44 23.85 9.85
N VAL A 133 6.68 22.79 9.71
CA VAL A 133 5.23 22.83 9.46
C VAL A 133 4.46 22.37 10.68
N LYS A 134 3.43 23.10 11.10
CA LYS A 134 2.53 22.70 12.19
C LYS A 134 1.53 21.68 11.70
N VAL A 135 1.33 20.60 12.47
CA VAL A 135 0.41 19.52 12.11
C VAL A 135 -0.42 19.05 13.30
N LYS A 136 -1.54 18.42 12.98
CA LYS A 136 -2.25 17.49 13.86
C LYS A 136 -1.85 16.08 13.47
N ILE A 137 -1.66 15.22 14.47
CA ILE A 137 -1.23 13.84 14.27
C ILE A 137 -2.05 12.90 15.13
N ARG A 138 -2.43 11.77 14.60
CA ARG A 138 -3.05 10.67 15.35
C ARG A 138 -2.55 9.31 14.89
N SER A 139 -2.77 8.28 15.71
CA SER A 139 -2.55 6.89 15.29
C SER A 139 -3.45 6.54 14.11
N LYS A 140 -2.92 5.79 13.12
CA LYS A 140 -3.66 5.26 11.97
C LYS A 140 -3.66 3.75 11.99
N GLY A 141 -4.75 3.15 11.48
CA GLY A 141 -4.88 1.73 11.20
C GLY A 141 -5.48 0.94 12.35
N ASP A 142 -6.37 0.02 12.00
CA ASP A 142 -7.10 -0.83 12.95
C ASP A 142 -6.38 -2.16 13.19
N ARG A 143 -5.57 -2.60 12.20
CA ARG A 143 -4.80 -3.83 12.29
C ARG A 143 -3.58 -3.65 13.18
N GLU A 144 -3.19 -4.71 13.89
CA GLU A 144 -2.04 -4.71 14.81
C GLU A 144 -0.73 -4.30 14.14
N MET A 145 -0.52 -4.67 12.87
CA MET A 145 0.68 -4.30 12.11
C MET A 145 0.95 -2.77 12.03
N HIS A 146 -0.09 -1.94 12.22
CA HIS A 146 0.04 -0.49 12.30
C HIS A 146 0.41 0.03 13.69
N LYS A 147 0.37 -0.83 14.71
CA LYS A 147 0.45 -0.46 16.12
C LYS A 147 1.41 -1.34 16.94
N ILE A 148 2.32 -2.07 16.30
CA ILE A 148 3.23 -3.05 16.96
C ILE A 148 3.95 -2.41 18.14
N ASP A 149 4.59 -1.27 17.94
CA ASP A 149 5.23 -0.47 18.97
C ASP A 149 5.24 1.02 18.57
N MET A 150 5.70 1.89 19.47
CA MET A 150 5.76 3.34 19.23
C MET A 150 6.70 3.73 18.07
N ASN A 151 7.68 2.90 17.73
CA ASN A 151 8.64 3.16 16.66
C ASN A 151 8.20 2.61 15.32
N GLN A 152 7.17 1.75 15.31
CA GLN A 152 6.60 1.15 14.11
C GLN A 152 5.14 1.56 13.85
N MET A 153 4.64 2.51 14.62
CA MET A 153 3.28 3.00 14.52
C MET A 153 3.05 3.77 13.22
N SER A 154 1.86 3.59 12.64
CA SER A 154 1.39 4.40 11.52
C SER A 154 0.67 5.65 12.02
N TYR A 155 0.79 6.74 11.25
CA TYR A 155 0.24 8.05 11.59
C TYR A 155 -0.71 8.54 10.50
N LYS A 156 -1.81 9.18 10.89
CA LYS A 156 -2.56 10.13 10.06
C LYS A 156 -2.13 11.53 10.46
N ILE A 157 -1.84 12.36 9.48
CA ILE A 157 -1.31 13.71 9.67
C ILE A 157 -2.15 14.68 8.84
N ASP A 158 -2.60 15.76 9.49
CA ASP A 158 -3.29 16.86 8.87
C ASP A 158 -2.45 18.14 9.09
N VAL A 159 -2.07 18.81 8.01
CA VAL A 159 -1.32 20.06 8.03
C VAL A 159 -2.21 21.19 8.53
N ARG A 160 -1.63 22.16 9.20
CA ARG A 160 -2.32 23.30 9.79
C ARG A 160 -1.96 24.59 9.09
N GLY A 161 -2.99 25.41 8.79
CA GLY A 161 -2.82 26.68 8.06
C GLY A 161 -2.66 26.41 6.57
N ASP A 162 -1.97 27.29 5.88
CA ASP A 162 -1.77 27.26 4.43
C ASP A 162 -0.43 26.61 4.03
N ASP A 163 0.15 25.83 4.94
CA ASP A 163 1.38 25.10 4.72
C ASP A 163 1.12 23.75 4.02
N TYR A 164 2.17 23.17 3.45
CA TYR A 164 2.14 21.86 2.81
C TYR A 164 3.37 21.05 3.18
N VAL A 165 3.20 19.73 3.26
CA VAL A 165 4.28 18.75 3.37
C VAL A 165 4.38 17.97 2.07
N PHE A 166 5.43 18.19 1.29
CA PHE A 166 5.58 17.63 -0.07
C PHE A 166 4.40 17.93 -1.01
N GLY A 167 3.73 19.08 -0.81
CA GLY A 167 2.55 19.48 -1.58
C GLY A 167 1.25 18.76 -1.16
N MET A 168 1.17 18.25 0.07
CA MET A 168 0.01 17.58 0.64
C MET A 168 -0.48 18.30 1.90
N GLU A 169 -1.80 18.46 2.05
CA GLU A 169 -2.46 18.93 3.29
C GLU A 169 -2.74 17.77 4.25
N GLU A 170 -3.13 16.62 3.71
CA GLU A 170 -3.40 15.42 4.47
C GLU A 170 -2.53 14.27 3.98
N MET A 171 -2.02 13.46 4.90
CA MET A 171 -1.21 12.30 4.57
C MET A 171 -1.24 11.25 5.65
N SER A 172 -0.83 10.05 5.27
CA SER A 172 -0.52 8.98 6.19
C SER A 172 0.96 8.66 6.12
N ILE A 173 1.56 8.34 7.26
CA ILE A 173 2.93 7.82 7.32
C ILE A 173 2.85 6.41 7.89
N GLN A 174 3.41 5.44 7.18
CA GLN A 174 3.29 4.03 7.56
C GLN A 174 4.51 3.21 7.15
N LYS A 175 4.71 2.07 7.79
CA LYS A 175 5.79 1.14 7.44
C LYS A 175 5.55 0.54 6.05
N PRO A 176 6.61 0.30 5.26
CA PRO A 176 6.49 -0.32 3.93
C PRO A 176 5.77 -1.67 3.95
N ILE A 177 5.93 -2.46 5.01
CA ILE A 177 5.29 -3.78 5.15
C ILE A 177 3.76 -3.70 5.12
N THR A 178 3.15 -2.59 5.57
CA THR A 178 1.70 -2.40 5.58
C THR A 178 1.10 -2.28 4.17
N ARG A 179 1.96 -2.10 3.18
CA ARG A 179 1.64 -1.91 1.75
C ARG A 179 2.45 -2.84 0.85
N ASN A 180 2.75 -4.04 1.31
CA ASN A 180 3.60 -5.01 0.58
C ASN A 180 4.88 -4.38 0.03
N TYR A 181 5.55 -3.57 0.88
CA TYR A 181 6.81 -2.86 0.58
C TYR A 181 6.68 -1.90 -0.62
N GLY A 182 7.29 -2.24 -1.77
CA GLY A 182 7.28 -1.38 -2.95
C GLY A 182 6.11 -1.61 -3.91
N TRP A 183 5.20 -2.53 -3.62
CA TRP A 183 4.15 -2.92 -4.56
C TRP A 183 3.14 -1.80 -4.81
N GLU A 184 2.69 -1.16 -3.75
CA GLU A 184 1.77 -0.02 -3.89
C GLU A 184 2.42 1.17 -4.59
N LEU A 185 3.72 1.40 -4.35
CA LEU A 185 4.47 2.40 -5.10
C LEU A 185 4.45 2.12 -6.61
N LEU A 186 4.67 0.85 -7.00
CA LEU A 186 4.61 0.43 -8.40
C LEU A 186 3.20 0.63 -8.98
N PHE A 187 2.16 0.26 -8.25
CA PHE A 187 0.77 0.44 -8.64
C PHE A 187 0.45 1.91 -8.96
N HIS A 188 0.83 2.82 -8.07
CA HIS A 188 0.61 4.26 -8.28
C HIS A 188 1.45 4.82 -9.44
N GLU A 189 2.68 4.35 -9.64
CA GLU A 189 3.50 4.78 -10.78
C GLU A 189 2.93 4.31 -12.13
N VAL A 190 2.37 3.10 -12.19
CA VAL A 190 1.67 2.61 -13.40
C VAL A 190 0.37 3.38 -13.62
N ALA A 191 -0.46 3.56 -12.59
CA ALA A 191 -1.69 4.35 -12.65
C ALA A 191 -1.43 5.78 -13.17
N LYS A 192 -0.36 6.42 -12.67
CA LYS A 192 0.06 7.75 -13.13
C LYS A 192 0.45 7.78 -14.60
N LYS A 193 1.17 6.76 -15.10
CA LYS A 193 1.54 6.67 -16.52
C LYS A 193 0.32 6.51 -17.43
N GLU A 194 -0.70 5.82 -16.96
CA GLU A 194 -1.97 5.63 -17.66
C GLU A 194 -2.97 6.78 -17.46
N ASN A 195 -2.53 7.88 -16.82
CA ASN A 195 -3.34 9.07 -16.54
C ASN A 195 -4.59 8.78 -15.69
N LEU A 196 -4.50 7.81 -14.77
CA LEU A 196 -5.50 7.59 -13.73
C LEU A 196 -5.24 8.49 -12.54
N LEU A 197 -6.30 8.93 -11.87
CA LEU A 197 -6.16 9.58 -10.57
C LEU A 197 -5.49 8.64 -9.58
N ASN A 198 -4.44 9.11 -8.94
CA ASN A 198 -3.63 8.29 -8.04
C ASN A 198 -3.05 9.13 -6.90
N LEU A 199 -2.74 8.48 -5.77
CA LEU A 199 -2.11 9.13 -4.65
C LEU A 199 -0.62 9.33 -4.88
N LYS A 200 -0.07 10.40 -4.33
CA LYS A 200 1.37 10.59 -4.25
C LYS A 200 1.91 9.71 -3.12
N ILE A 201 2.82 8.82 -3.46
CA ILE A 201 3.50 7.90 -2.54
C ILE A 201 4.98 8.25 -2.47
N ILE A 202 5.52 8.49 -1.27
CA ILE A 202 6.91 8.93 -1.09
C ILE A 202 7.59 8.08 -0.02
N PRO A 203 8.65 7.33 -0.33
CA PRO A 203 9.51 6.74 0.70
C PRO A 203 10.31 7.85 1.40
N ILE A 204 10.40 7.77 2.73
CA ILE A 204 11.11 8.73 3.57
C ILE A 204 11.97 8.03 4.61
N ASN A 205 13.04 8.71 5.06
CA ASN A 205 13.71 8.41 6.31
C ASN A 205 13.01 9.17 7.43
N LEU A 206 12.28 8.45 8.28
CA LEU A 206 11.52 9.04 9.38
C LEU A 206 12.35 9.15 10.65
N LEU A 207 12.29 10.34 11.27
CA LEU A 207 12.78 10.59 12.62
C LEU A 207 11.62 11.07 13.51
N ARG A 208 11.73 10.83 14.80
CA ARG A 208 10.85 11.39 15.82
C ARG A 208 11.69 11.91 16.98
N ASN A 209 11.66 13.21 17.22
CA ASN A 209 12.51 13.85 18.26
C ASN A 209 13.97 13.40 18.17
N SER A 210 14.55 13.43 16.98
CA SER A 210 15.92 13.00 16.65
C SER A 210 16.19 11.49 16.73
N GLU A 211 15.25 10.67 17.17
CA GLU A 211 15.31 9.21 17.11
C GLU A 211 15.05 8.72 15.67
N LYS A 212 15.96 7.94 15.12
CA LYS A 212 15.82 7.37 13.77
C LYS A 212 14.88 6.17 13.80
N LEU A 213 13.74 6.26 13.14
CA LEU A 213 12.74 5.18 13.06
C LEU A 213 12.92 4.30 11.81
N GLY A 214 13.74 4.75 10.83
CA GLY A 214 14.03 4.04 9.59
C GLY A 214 13.14 4.46 8.42
N ILE A 215 12.97 3.56 7.45
CA ILE A 215 12.21 3.84 6.23
C ILE A 215 10.72 3.70 6.50
N PHE A 216 9.98 4.72 6.11
CA PHE A 216 8.52 4.77 6.08
C PHE A 216 8.03 5.23 4.70
N ILE A 217 6.74 5.11 4.46
CA ILE A 217 6.07 5.58 3.27
C ILE A 217 5.07 6.67 3.67
N ILE A 218 5.13 7.81 3.00
CA ILE A 218 4.05 8.80 3.00
C ILE A 218 3.06 8.42 1.91
N GLU A 219 1.80 8.41 2.26
CA GLU A 219 0.66 8.23 1.37
C GLU A 219 -0.23 9.47 1.46
N GLU A 220 -0.50 10.11 0.34
CA GLU A 220 -1.35 11.29 0.24
C GLU A 220 -2.79 11.00 0.71
N GLY A 221 -3.45 12.01 1.29
CA GLY A 221 -4.87 11.96 1.62
C GLY A 221 -5.76 12.33 0.44
N PHE A 222 -7.07 12.09 0.59
CA PHE A 222 -8.07 12.45 -0.41
C PHE A 222 -8.51 13.90 -0.21
N SER A 223 -7.89 14.81 -0.95
CA SER A 223 -8.13 16.25 -0.89
C SER A 223 -8.36 16.84 -2.28
N LYS A 224 -8.76 18.10 -2.36
CA LYS A 224 -8.90 18.78 -3.66
C LYS A 224 -7.55 18.93 -4.37
N GLU A 225 -6.46 19.10 -3.62
CA GLU A 225 -5.11 19.24 -4.15
C GLU A 225 -4.67 17.99 -4.91
N LEU A 226 -5.11 16.80 -4.46
CA LEU A 226 -4.93 15.54 -5.19
C LEU A 226 -5.52 15.61 -6.61
N ILE A 227 -6.69 16.20 -6.74
CA ILE A 227 -7.43 16.30 -8.00
C ILE A 227 -6.83 17.37 -8.90
N GLU A 228 -6.65 18.60 -8.36
CA GLU A 228 -6.21 19.77 -9.12
C GLU A 228 -4.81 19.61 -9.71
N LYS A 229 -3.86 19.06 -8.95
CA LYS A 229 -2.48 18.84 -9.44
C LYS A 229 -2.35 17.76 -10.52
N GLN A 230 -3.36 16.94 -10.70
CA GLN A 230 -3.44 15.97 -11.79
C GLN A 230 -4.30 16.46 -12.97
N GLY A 231 -4.61 17.78 -13.01
CA GLY A 231 -5.31 18.42 -14.11
C GLY A 231 -6.78 18.06 -14.22
N ARG A 232 -7.39 17.54 -13.15
CA ARG A 232 -8.82 17.29 -13.08
C ARG A 232 -9.55 18.48 -12.47
N LYS A 233 -10.80 18.70 -12.89
CA LYS A 233 -11.68 19.70 -12.28
C LYS A 233 -12.01 19.27 -10.85
N ASN A 234 -12.02 20.23 -9.93
CA ASN A 234 -12.32 19.96 -8.54
C ASN A 234 -13.70 19.32 -8.37
N GLY A 235 -13.76 18.10 -7.85
CA GLY A 235 -14.96 17.29 -7.67
C GLY A 235 -14.82 16.37 -6.45
N PRO A 236 -15.94 15.95 -5.83
CA PRO A 236 -15.90 15.16 -4.61
C PRO A 236 -15.32 13.77 -4.83
N ILE A 237 -14.61 13.28 -3.81
CA ILE A 237 -14.16 11.89 -3.71
C ILE A 237 -15.05 11.17 -2.70
N ILE A 238 -15.47 9.96 -3.06
CA ILE A 238 -16.41 9.13 -2.31
C ILE A 238 -15.73 7.81 -1.99
N GLY A 239 -15.84 7.37 -0.75
CA GLY A 239 -15.42 6.06 -0.30
C GLY A 239 -16.61 5.17 -0.02
N ILE A 240 -16.50 3.89 -0.34
CA ILE A 240 -17.48 2.89 0.08
C ILE A 240 -17.12 2.42 1.47
N GLU A 241 -18.06 2.43 2.40
CA GLU A 241 -17.86 1.95 3.76
C GLU A 241 -17.84 0.42 3.83
N GLU A 242 -16.93 -0.12 4.64
CA GLU A 242 -16.90 -1.54 4.97
C GLU A 242 -17.80 -1.79 6.20
N THR A 243 -19.03 -2.19 5.97
CA THR A 243 -19.86 -2.76 7.04
C THR A 243 -19.93 -4.27 6.83
N LEU A 244 -19.47 -5.03 7.81
CA LEU A 244 -19.30 -6.49 7.76
C LEU A 244 -20.58 -7.29 7.45
N ASN A 245 -21.76 -6.65 7.46
CA ASN A 245 -23.08 -7.28 7.30
C ASN A 245 -23.90 -6.68 6.16
N GLN A 246 -23.32 -5.89 5.26
CA GLN A 246 -24.09 -5.29 4.16
C GLN A 246 -23.96 -6.10 2.89
N THR A 247 -25.08 -6.60 2.41
CA THR A 247 -25.21 -7.11 1.05
C THR A 247 -25.61 -5.96 0.12
N PHE A 248 -25.09 -5.98 -1.10
CA PHE A 248 -25.55 -5.10 -2.17
C PHE A 248 -27.10 -5.21 -2.33
N PRO A 249 -27.90 -4.15 -2.46
CA PRO A 249 -27.54 -2.76 -2.79
C PRO A 249 -27.38 -1.80 -1.58
N LEU A 250 -27.24 -2.30 -0.38
CA LEU A 250 -27.18 -1.50 0.86
C LEU A 250 -25.78 -0.93 1.19
N LEU A 251 -24.89 -0.82 0.20
CA LEU A 251 -23.58 -0.20 0.40
C LEU A 251 -23.75 1.24 0.89
N THR A 252 -23.18 1.52 2.04
CA THR A 252 -23.04 2.88 2.56
C THR A 252 -21.79 3.51 1.96
N TYR A 253 -21.83 4.81 1.75
CA TYR A 253 -20.72 5.57 1.22
C TYR A 253 -20.54 6.89 1.96
N ASP A 254 -19.31 7.35 2.04
CA ASP A 254 -18.92 8.60 2.67
C ASP A 254 -18.20 9.53 1.70
N TYR A 255 -18.48 10.81 1.82
CA TYR A 255 -17.75 11.84 1.10
C TYR A 255 -16.51 12.27 1.89
N TYR A 256 -15.34 12.23 1.28
CA TYR A 256 -14.16 12.83 1.86
C TYR A 256 -14.32 14.35 1.93
N SER A 257 -14.08 14.93 3.11
CA SER A 257 -14.23 16.36 3.36
C SER A 257 -15.65 16.90 3.07
N GLU A 258 -16.70 16.14 3.37
CA GLU A 258 -18.10 16.45 3.05
C GLU A 258 -18.50 17.87 3.44
N LYS A 259 -18.15 18.33 4.66
CA LYS A 259 -18.46 19.70 5.13
C LYS A 259 -17.86 20.77 4.26
N LYS A 260 -16.64 20.56 3.74
CA LYS A 260 -15.97 21.48 2.82
C LYS A 260 -16.69 21.51 1.48
N TRP A 261 -17.02 20.33 0.92
CA TRP A 261 -17.72 20.20 -0.34
C TRP A 261 -19.10 20.85 -0.32
N SER A 262 -19.91 20.52 0.70
CA SER A 262 -21.28 21.07 0.83
C SER A 262 -21.31 22.59 1.02
N SER A 263 -20.23 23.19 1.56
CA SER A 263 -20.14 24.64 1.77
C SER A 263 -19.49 25.38 0.59
N GLU A 264 -18.42 24.83 -0.01
CA GLU A 264 -17.64 25.51 -1.06
C GLU A 264 -18.22 25.27 -2.46
N ASN A 265 -18.80 24.09 -2.71
CA ASN A 265 -19.34 23.68 -4.02
C ASN A 265 -20.67 22.92 -3.87
N PRO A 266 -21.72 23.56 -3.33
CA PRO A 266 -22.96 22.87 -2.96
C PRO A 266 -23.68 22.24 -4.16
N ASP A 267 -23.62 22.85 -5.35
CA ASP A 267 -24.26 22.31 -6.55
C ASP A 267 -23.58 21.05 -7.05
N ILE A 268 -22.24 21.02 -7.12
CA ILE A 268 -21.49 19.85 -7.54
C ILE A 268 -21.70 18.72 -6.53
N TYR A 269 -21.69 19.02 -5.23
CA TYR A 269 -21.96 18.06 -4.18
C TYR A 269 -23.37 17.46 -4.31
N ARG A 270 -24.39 18.32 -4.51
CA ARG A 270 -25.78 17.87 -4.71
C ARG A 270 -25.94 16.98 -5.93
N ILE A 271 -25.41 17.41 -7.10
CA ILE A 271 -25.47 16.61 -8.35
C ILE A 271 -24.81 15.25 -8.18
N SER A 272 -23.63 15.22 -7.59
CA SER A 272 -22.93 13.96 -7.27
C SER A 272 -23.78 13.04 -6.40
N LYS A 273 -24.43 13.58 -5.38
CA LYS A 273 -25.28 12.81 -4.46
C LYS A 273 -26.52 12.27 -5.16
N GLU A 274 -27.19 13.10 -5.96
CA GLU A 274 -28.34 12.71 -6.76
C GLU A 274 -28.00 11.58 -7.75
N ASN A 275 -26.83 11.66 -8.41
CA ASN A 275 -26.35 10.61 -9.32
C ASN A 275 -26.10 9.28 -8.59
N LEU A 276 -25.55 9.29 -7.38
CA LEU A 276 -25.39 8.05 -6.60
C LEU A 276 -26.72 7.45 -6.16
N GLU A 277 -27.68 8.27 -5.77
CA GLU A 277 -29.03 7.79 -5.39
C GLU A 277 -29.78 7.24 -6.62
N LEU A 278 -29.64 7.87 -7.80
CA LEU A 278 -30.17 7.34 -9.05
C LEU A 278 -29.50 6.02 -9.44
N LEU A 279 -28.17 5.91 -9.31
CA LEU A 279 -27.42 4.68 -9.54
C LEU A 279 -27.99 3.54 -8.67
N LYS A 280 -28.15 3.76 -7.38
CA LYS A 280 -28.71 2.78 -6.46
C LYS A 280 -30.14 2.36 -6.84
N LYS A 281 -30.98 3.33 -7.16
CA LYS A 281 -32.37 3.09 -7.55
C LYS A 281 -32.49 2.29 -8.85
N ASN A 282 -31.60 2.53 -9.79
CA ASN A 282 -31.68 1.95 -11.13
C ASN A 282 -30.86 0.68 -11.29
N PHE A 283 -30.09 0.28 -10.30
CA PHE A 283 -29.13 -0.83 -10.43
C PHE A 283 -29.78 -2.15 -10.83
N ASP A 284 -31.00 -2.43 -10.36
CA ASP A 284 -31.75 -3.65 -10.67
C ASP A 284 -32.80 -3.46 -11.78
N ASN A 285 -32.82 -2.30 -12.46
CA ASN A 285 -33.81 -2.01 -13.50
C ASN A 285 -33.32 -2.49 -14.88
N GLU A 286 -34.25 -3.08 -15.65
CA GLU A 286 -34.03 -3.37 -17.08
C GLU A 286 -33.74 -2.05 -17.84
N GLY A 287 -32.67 -2.04 -18.63
CA GLY A 287 -32.24 -0.84 -19.38
C GLY A 287 -31.24 0.05 -18.65
N TYR A 288 -30.83 -0.31 -17.46
CA TYR A 288 -29.71 0.34 -16.79
C TYR A 288 -28.41 0.17 -17.59
N ARG A 289 -27.72 1.29 -17.83
CA ARG A 289 -26.40 1.27 -18.47
C ARG A 289 -25.37 1.84 -17.50
N ILE A 290 -24.38 1.04 -17.17
CA ILE A 290 -23.29 1.46 -16.26
C ILE A 290 -22.51 2.67 -16.82
N SER A 291 -22.44 2.81 -18.15
CA SER A 291 -21.84 3.95 -18.85
C SER A 291 -22.53 5.29 -18.61
N ASP A 292 -23.75 5.30 -18.10
CA ASP A 292 -24.46 6.54 -17.77
C ASP A 292 -23.94 7.16 -16.46
N TYR A 293 -23.19 6.39 -15.67
CA TYR A 293 -22.65 6.81 -14.37
C TYR A 293 -21.14 6.71 -14.26
N PHE A 294 -20.50 5.82 -15.02
CA PHE A 294 -19.06 5.55 -14.91
C PHE A 294 -18.35 5.79 -16.24
N ASP A 295 -17.15 6.37 -16.16
CA ASP A 295 -16.26 6.46 -17.32
C ASP A 295 -15.67 5.06 -17.61
N ILE A 296 -16.28 4.35 -18.55
CA ILE A 296 -15.97 2.95 -18.82
C ILE A 296 -14.51 2.77 -19.27
N ASP A 297 -13.99 3.68 -20.08
CA ASP A 297 -12.60 3.57 -20.58
C ASP A 297 -11.59 3.73 -19.45
N ILE A 298 -11.84 4.64 -18.52
CA ILE A 298 -10.99 4.84 -17.35
C ILE A 298 -11.08 3.65 -16.39
N TRP A 299 -12.30 3.12 -16.17
CA TRP A 299 -12.49 1.93 -15.34
C TRP A 299 -11.87 0.68 -15.95
N ALA A 300 -11.96 0.48 -17.27
CA ALA A 300 -11.31 -0.63 -17.94
C ALA A 300 -9.78 -0.61 -17.76
N LYS A 301 -9.15 0.57 -17.89
CA LYS A 301 -7.73 0.75 -17.59
C LYS A 301 -7.40 0.42 -16.13
N TYR A 302 -8.22 0.88 -15.19
CA TYR A 302 -8.03 0.62 -13.78
C TYR A 302 -8.05 -0.88 -13.46
N PHE A 303 -9.03 -1.62 -13.95
CA PHE A 303 -9.12 -3.07 -13.77
C PHE A 303 -7.99 -3.82 -14.49
N ALA A 304 -7.58 -3.38 -15.67
CA ALA A 304 -6.43 -3.95 -16.37
C ALA A 304 -5.12 -3.80 -15.57
N ILE A 305 -4.92 -2.66 -14.91
CA ILE A 305 -3.75 -2.44 -14.04
C ILE A 305 -3.83 -3.34 -12.79
N ILE A 306 -5.02 -3.48 -12.20
CA ILE A 306 -5.24 -4.36 -11.05
C ILE A 306 -4.88 -5.80 -11.41
N ASP A 307 -5.35 -6.31 -12.55
CA ASP A 307 -5.04 -7.65 -13.04
C ASP A 307 -3.54 -7.82 -13.32
N LEU A 308 -2.95 -6.88 -14.08
CA LEU A 308 -1.54 -6.92 -14.44
C LEU A 308 -0.63 -6.99 -13.22
N LEU A 309 -0.94 -6.22 -12.20
CA LEU A 309 -0.15 -6.12 -10.98
C LEU A 309 -0.67 -7.03 -9.86
N LYS A 310 -1.75 -7.78 -10.08
CA LYS A 310 -2.45 -8.54 -9.03
C LYS A 310 -2.79 -7.69 -7.81
N ALA A 311 -3.12 -6.42 -8.04
CA ALA A 311 -3.40 -5.43 -7.02
C ALA A 311 -4.86 -5.49 -6.53
N TYR A 312 -5.38 -6.70 -6.31
CA TYR A 312 -6.81 -6.97 -6.08
C TYR A 312 -7.36 -6.32 -4.82
N HIS A 313 -6.49 -5.94 -3.88
CA HIS A 313 -6.94 -5.19 -2.71
C HIS A 313 -7.54 -3.83 -3.09
N ALA A 314 -7.11 -3.23 -4.20
CA ALA A 314 -7.69 -2.00 -4.73
C ALA A 314 -9.14 -2.15 -5.23
N ALA A 315 -9.58 -3.38 -5.55
CA ALA A 315 -10.92 -3.67 -6.06
C ALA A 315 -11.93 -4.07 -4.96
N ILE A 316 -11.50 -4.28 -3.72
CA ILE A 316 -12.45 -4.57 -2.63
C ILE A 316 -13.24 -3.30 -2.25
N PRO A 317 -14.51 -3.42 -1.83
CA PRO A 317 -15.41 -2.26 -1.63
C PRO A 317 -14.79 -1.13 -0.82
N LYS A 318 -14.19 -1.40 0.34
CA LYS A 318 -13.56 -0.38 1.20
C LYS A 318 -12.39 0.35 0.55
N SER A 319 -11.72 -0.25 -0.42
CA SER A 319 -10.57 0.34 -1.12
C SER A 319 -10.97 1.10 -2.36
N VAL A 320 -12.15 0.82 -2.94
CA VAL A 320 -12.68 1.55 -4.09
C VAL A 320 -12.97 3.00 -3.68
N LYS A 321 -12.42 3.93 -4.46
CA LYS A 321 -12.65 5.37 -4.32
C LYS A 321 -13.16 5.92 -5.65
N LEU A 322 -14.25 6.67 -5.56
CA LEU A 322 -14.93 7.26 -6.71
C LEU A 322 -14.66 8.76 -6.71
N TYR A 323 -14.12 9.28 -7.77
CA TYR A 323 -14.08 10.71 -8.03
C TYR A 323 -15.23 11.07 -8.97
N PHE A 324 -16.11 11.98 -8.56
CA PHE A 324 -17.11 12.55 -9.45
C PHE A 324 -16.49 13.64 -10.27
N ASN A 325 -16.39 13.43 -11.60
CA ASN A 325 -15.86 14.42 -12.52
C ASN A 325 -16.94 15.43 -12.93
N PRO A 326 -16.89 16.69 -12.46
CA PRO A 326 -17.93 17.66 -12.78
C PRO A 326 -17.98 18.09 -14.27
N SER A 327 -16.96 17.73 -15.06
CA SER A 327 -16.92 18.05 -16.49
C SER A 327 -17.70 17.05 -17.35
N THR A 328 -17.75 15.80 -16.91
CA THR A 328 -18.42 14.69 -17.63
C THR A 328 -19.70 14.24 -16.93
N GLY A 329 -19.84 14.51 -15.62
CA GLY A 329 -20.91 13.99 -14.78
C GLY A 329 -20.71 12.49 -14.42
N LEU A 330 -19.55 11.90 -14.72
CA LEU A 330 -19.27 10.49 -14.53
C LEU A 330 -18.33 10.25 -13.35
N TYR A 331 -18.38 9.03 -12.81
CA TYR A 331 -17.45 8.57 -11.78
C TYR A 331 -16.21 7.93 -12.40
N GLU A 332 -15.04 8.41 -11.99
CA GLU A 332 -13.73 7.85 -12.30
C GLU A 332 -13.15 7.15 -11.05
N PRO A 333 -12.36 6.07 -11.20
CA PRO A 333 -11.67 5.47 -10.08
C PRO A 333 -10.49 6.35 -9.61
N VAL A 334 -10.22 6.35 -8.31
CA VAL A 334 -8.97 6.85 -7.75
C VAL A 334 -8.14 5.65 -7.31
N ALA A 335 -6.95 5.49 -7.87
CA ALA A 335 -6.05 4.41 -7.51
C ALA A 335 -5.65 4.52 -6.03
N PHE A 336 -5.98 3.48 -5.26
CA PHE A 336 -5.76 3.41 -3.83
C PHE A 336 -5.63 1.96 -3.37
N ASP A 337 -4.79 1.73 -2.36
CA ASP A 337 -4.64 0.45 -1.66
C ASP A 337 -4.27 -0.72 -2.59
N GLY A 338 -3.44 -0.42 -3.61
CA GLY A 338 -3.06 -1.30 -4.71
C GLY A 338 -1.99 -2.32 -4.33
N HIS A 339 -2.19 -3.05 -3.24
CA HIS A 339 -1.30 -4.13 -2.87
C HIS A 339 -1.89 -5.51 -3.23
N ILE A 340 -1.04 -6.53 -3.22
CA ILE A 340 -1.45 -7.91 -3.49
C ILE A 340 -2.40 -8.35 -2.38
N GLY A 341 -3.63 -8.70 -2.76
CA GLY A 341 -4.55 -9.40 -1.87
C GLY A 341 -4.05 -10.82 -1.58
N SER A 342 -4.32 -11.37 -0.40
CA SER A 342 -4.04 -12.77 -0.12
C SER A 342 -5.01 -13.68 -0.89
N GLY A 343 -4.48 -14.68 -1.57
CA GLY A 343 -5.28 -15.75 -2.16
C GLY A 343 -5.68 -15.58 -3.63
N TYR A 344 -5.17 -14.56 -4.34
CA TYR A 344 -5.47 -14.35 -5.75
C TYR A 344 -4.23 -14.69 -6.60
N ASP A 345 -4.25 -15.85 -7.25
CA ASP A 345 -3.17 -16.31 -8.14
C ASP A 345 -3.51 -16.15 -9.62
N GLU A 346 -4.76 -15.87 -9.99
CA GLU A 346 -5.27 -15.77 -11.36
C GLU A 346 -5.62 -14.32 -11.73
N PHE A 347 -5.78 -14.05 -13.05
CA PHE A 347 -6.29 -12.80 -13.56
C PHE A 347 -7.82 -12.78 -13.46
N ILE A 348 -8.37 -12.09 -12.45
CA ILE A 348 -9.80 -12.16 -12.11
C ILE A 348 -10.65 -11.48 -13.19
N PHE A 349 -10.29 -10.25 -13.59
CA PHE A 349 -11.10 -9.48 -14.51
C PHE A 349 -10.94 -9.96 -15.95
N LEU A 350 -9.73 -10.35 -16.36
CA LEU A 350 -9.47 -10.90 -17.68
C LEU A 350 -10.18 -12.24 -17.88
N ASP A 351 -10.19 -13.11 -16.87
CA ASP A 351 -10.87 -14.41 -16.95
C ASP A 351 -12.40 -14.28 -16.93
N PHE A 352 -12.93 -13.23 -16.31
CA PHE A 352 -14.36 -12.92 -16.39
C PHE A 352 -14.81 -12.66 -17.83
N TYR A 353 -14.05 -11.89 -18.60
CA TYR A 353 -14.35 -11.65 -20.02
C TYR A 353 -14.28 -12.94 -20.85
N LYS A 354 -13.25 -13.75 -20.67
CA LYS A 354 -13.08 -15.01 -21.41
C LYS A 354 -14.18 -16.05 -21.18
N LYS A 355 -14.83 -16.05 -20.02
CA LYS A 355 -15.90 -16.99 -19.67
C LYS A 355 -17.28 -16.57 -20.19
N ASN A 356 -17.42 -15.33 -20.62
CA ASN A 356 -18.70 -14.77 -21.10
C ASN A 356 -18.71 -14.45 -22.60
N GLU A 357 -17.65 -14.82 -23.36
CA GLU A 357 -17.63 -14.94 -24.82
C GLU A 357 -18.13 -16.33 -25.23
#